data_dc4fd2469b1c6b124685768f08e16edc
#
_entry.id   dc4fd2469b1c6b124685768f08e16edc
#
_cell.length_a   1.000
_cell.length_b   1.000
_cell.length_c   1.000
_cell.angle_alpha   90.00
_cell.angle_beta   90.00
_cell.angle_gamma   90.00
#
_symmetry.space_group_name_H-M   'P 1'
#
loop_
_entity.id
_entity.type
_entity.pdbx_description
1 polymer ?
#
loop_
_entity_poly.entity_id
_entity_poly.type
_entity_poly.pdbx_seq_one_letter_code
_entity_poly.pdbx_strand_id
1 'polypeptide(L)'
;MIFVLTVFVLFVCCLLAAVLAFAKAYKHFGSEIEKRFDTATAQTLVLQKLRSYDSGAVSVGKQGDTDYLGFSDTIDGESYITYIYCYDGELRELFVESSAPFIAENGNTLFPADKFTATADKNIISFAITCNGVQTSSHYCLR
;
A
#
# COMPACT_ATOMS: atom_id res chain seq x y z
N MET A 1 -18.57 -32.52 -48.88
CA MET A 1 -17.24 -32.59 -48.23
C MET A 1 -16.68 -31.19 -47.94
N ILE A 2 -16.51 -30.32 -48.94
CA ILE A 2 -15.93 -28.94 -48.74
C ILE A 2 -16.72 -28.11 -47.75
N PHE A 3 -18.06 -28.12 -47.81
CA PHE A 3 -18.93 -27.37 -46.91
C PHE A 3 -18.72 -27.74 -45.41
N VAL A 4 -18.66 -29.03 -45.11
CA VAL A 4 -18.42 -29.54 -43.76
C VAL A 4 -17.05 -29.10 -43.24
N LEU A 5 -16.03 -29.16 -44.08
CA LEU A 5 -14.67 -28.73 -43.75
C LEU A 5 -14.62 -27.21 -43.46
N THR A 6 -15.33 -26.41 -44.26
CA THR A 6 -15.41 -24.95 -44.04
C THR A 6 -16.07 -24.60 -42.71
N VAL A 7 -17.18 -25.27 -42.38
CA VAL A 7 -17.90 -25.05 -41.10
C VAL A 7 -17.00 -25.49 -39.93
N PHE A 8 -16.27 -26.57 -40.03
CA PHE A 8 -15.34 -27.03 -39.01
C PHE A 8 -14.19 -26.04 -38.76
N VAL A 9 -13.58 -25.51 -39.83
CA VAL A 9 -12.53 -24.49 -39.72
C VAL A 9 -13.06 -23.23 -39.05
N LEU A 10 -14.26 -22.77 -39.44
CA LEU A 10 -14.91 -21.60 -38.86
C LEU A 10 -15.16 -21.79 -37.34
N PHE A 11 -15.63 -22.98 -36.95
CA PHE A 11 -15.84 -23.32 -35.54
C PHE A 11 -14.54 -23.30 -34.74
N VAL A 12 -13.45 -23.90 -35.26
CA VAL A 12 -12.14 -23.86 -34.62
C VAL A 12 -11.61 -22.46 -34.47
N CYS A 13 -11.76 -21.60 -35.50
CA CYS A 13 -11.38 -20.17 -35.43
C CYS A 13 -12.16 -19.42 -34.34
N CYS A 14 -13.46 -19.67 -34.22
CA CYS A 14 -14.29 -19.06 -33.16
C CYS A 14 -13.85 -19.50 -31.76
N LEU A 15 -13.52 -20.79 -31.57
CA LEU A 15 -13.01 -21.30 -30.30
C LEU A 15 -11.67 -20.64 -29.91
N LEU A 16 -10.74 -20.55 -30.88
CA LEU A 16 -9.45 -19.89 -30.64
C LEU A 16 -9.62 -18.41 -30.29
N ALA A 17 -10.51 -17.69 -31.00
CA ALA A 17 -10.82 -16.31 -30.69
C ALA A 17 -11.41 -16.14 -29.28
N ALA A 18 -12.32 -17.02 -28.88
CA ALA A 18 -12.89 -17.03 -27.53
C ALA A 18 -11.81 -17.25 -26.45
N VAL A 19 -10.94 -18.25 -26.64
CA VAL A 19 -9.83 -18.54 -25.68
C VAL A 19 -8.91 -17.34 -25.55
N LEU A 20 -8.55 -16.66 -26.66
CA LEU A 20 -7.70 -15.47 -26.61
C LEU A 20 -8.39 -14.30 -25.90
N ALA A 21 -9.70 -14.11 -26.10
CA ALA A 21 -10.47 -13.08 -25.40
C ALA A 21 -10.52 -13.36 -23.90
N PHE A 22 -10.78 -14.60 -23.48
CA PHE A 22 -10.75 -15.00 -22.06
C PHE A 22 -9.36 -14.84 -21.44
N ALA A 23 -8.29 -15.20 -22.14
CA ALA A 23 -6.93 -15.04 -21.64
C ALA A 23 -6.56 -13.56 -21.40
N LYS A 24 -6.98 -12.66 -22.28
CA LYS A 24 -6.81 -11.19 -22.08
C LYS A 24 -7.61 -10.68 -20.91
N ALA A 25 -8.88 -11.07 -20.78
CA ALA A 25 -9.73 -10.71 -19.66
C ALA A 25 -9.13 -11.20 -18.33
N TYR A 26 -8.69 -12.45 -18.27
CA TYR A 26 -8.08 -13.04 -17.08
C TYR A 26 -6.83 -12.29 -16.61
N LYS A 27 -5.94 -11.91 -17.53
CA LYS A 27 -4.76 -11.10 -17.20
C LYS A 27 -5.14 -9.73 -16.64
N HIS A 28 -6.14 -9.09 -17.23
CA HIS A 28 -6.59 -7.78 -16.76
C HIS A 28 -7.19 -7.85 -15.34
N PHE A 29 -8.07 -8.83 -15.09
CA PHE A 29 -8.65 -9.04 -13.77
C PHE A 29 -7.60 -9.43 -12.71
N GLY A 30 -6.64 -10.26 -13.06
CA GLY A 30 -5.57 -10.68 -12.15
C GLY A 30 -4.74 -9.48 -11.67
N SER A 31 -4.33 -8.60 -12.56
CA SER A 31 -3.54 -7.42 -12.21
C SER A 31 -4.31 -6.41 -11.34
N GLU A 32 -5.61 -6.25 -11.57
CA GLU A 32 -6.46 -5.37 -10.75
C GLU A 32 -6.69 -5.91 -9.34
N ILE A 33 -6.85 -7.22 -9.20
CA ILE A 33 -6.99 -7.88 -7.89
C ILE A 33 -5.69 -7.76 -7.09
N GLU A 34 -4.54 -8.00 -7.71
CA GLU A 34 -3.23 -7.88 -7.07
C GLU A 34 -2.98 -6.47 -6.55
N LYS A 35 -3.23 -5.43 -7.37
CA LYS A 35 -3.12 -4.03 -6.96
C LYS A 35 -3.99 -3.66 -5.75
N ARG A 36 -5.23 -4.15 -5.73
CA ARG A 36 -6.15 -3.91 -4.62
C ARG A 36 -5.74 -4.65 -3.36
N PHE A 37 -5.18 -5.85 -3.50
CA PHE A 37 -4.68 -6.64 -2.38
C PHE A 37 -3.49 -5.97 -1.71
N ASP A 38 -2.53 -5.46 -2.46
CA ASP A 38 -1.37 -4.75 -1.94
C ASP A 38 -1.78 -3.51 -1.16
N THR A 39 -2.70 -2.71 -1.71
CA THR A 39 -3.19 -1.49 -1.05
C THR A 39 -3.94 -1.80 0.25
N ALA A 40 -4.80 -2.82 0.26
CA ALA A 40 -5.56 -3.24 1.44
C ALA A 40 -4.63 -3.82 2.52
N THR A 41 -3.59 -4.53 2.14
CA THR A 41 -2.60 -5.10 3.06
C THR A 41 -1.77 -4.00 3.71
N ALA A 42 -1.28 -3.03 2.94
CA ALA A 42 -0.55 -1.87 3.45
C ALA A 42 -1.41 -1.05 4.43
N GLN A 43 -2.69 -0.81 4.08
CA GLN A 43 -3.65 -0.13 4.96
C GLN A 43 -3.86 -0.87 6.28
N THR A 44 -4.05 -2.19 6.22
CA THR A 44 -4.26 -3.03 7.40
C THR A 44 -3.06 -3.00 8.33
N LEU A 45 -1.85 -3.03 7.79
CA LEU A 45 -0.61 -2.93 8.57
C LEU A 45 -0.53 -1.60 9.33
N VAL A 46 -0.80 -0.47 8.66
CA VAL A 46 -0.78 0.86 9.30
C VAL A 46 -1.86 0.94 10.39
N LEU A 47 -3.08 0.44 10.13
CA LEU A 47 -4.14 0.39 11.12
C LEU A 47 -3.80 -0.50 12.31
N GLN A 48 -3.16 -1.63 12.10
CA GLN A 48 -2.73 -2.52 13.17
C GLN A 48 -1.68 -1.84 14.06
N LYS A 49 -0.74 -1.12 13.46
CA LYS A 49 0.23 -0.31 14.22
C LYS A 49 -0.46 0.80 15.01
N LEU A 50 -1.36 1.56 14.40
CA LEU A 50 -2.12 2.61 15.11
C LEU A 50 -2.89 2.05 16.32
N ARG A 51 -3.41 0.83 16.23
CA ARG A 51 -4.14 0.18 17.34
C ARG A 51 -3.26 -0.30 18.47
N SER A 52 -1.98 -0.52 18.23
CA SER A 52 -1.02 -0.98 19.25
C SER A 52 -0.38 0.16 20.05
N TYR A 53 -0.60 1.40 19.66
CA TYR A 53 -0.06 2.57 20.34
C TYR A 53 -1.16 3.46 20.93
N ASP A 54 -0.88 4.06 22.09
CA ASP A 54 -1.74 5.04 22.72
C ASP A 54 -1.63 6.43 22.05
N SER A 55 -2.60 7.30 22.27
CA SER A 55 -2.69 8.62 21.65
C SER A 55 -1.44 9.50 21.84
N GLY A 56 -0.77 9.39 22.97
CA GLY A 56 0.44 10.15 23.27
C GLY A 56 1.70 9.67 22.54
N ALA A 57 1.66 8.47 21.99
CA ALA A 57 2.80 7.85 21.33
C ALA A 57 2.76 7.99 19.80
N VAL A 58 1.68 8.53 19.23
CA VAL A 58 1.52 8.67 17.77
C VAL A 58 1.65 10.12 17.36
N SER A 59 2.49 10.37 16.38
CA SER A 59 2.71 11.70 15.79
C SER A 59 2.52 11.66 14.27
N VAL A 60 2.04 12.77 13.72
CA VAL A 60 1.95 12.97 12.27
C VAL A 60 2.79 14.18 11.93
N GLY A 61 3.62 14.08 10.93
CA GLY A 61 4.49 15.18 10.53
C GLY A 61 4.90 15.09 9.08
N LYS A 62 5.72 16.06 8.69
CA LYS A 62 6.30 16.15 7.36
C LYS A 62 7.77 16.48 7.45
N GLN A 63 8.59 15.77 6.72
CA GLN A 63 10.02 16.02 6.60
C GLN A 63 10.36 16.28 5.12
N GLY A 64 10.64 17.53 4.78
CA GLY A 64 10.72 17.96 3.38
C GLY A 64 9.38 17.75 2.67
N ASP A 65 9.36 16.95 1.62
CA ASP A 65 8.14 16.58 0.88
C ASP A 65 7.52 15.26 1.31
N THR A 66 8.09 14.57 2.31
CA THR A 66 7.66 13.26 2.78
C THR A 66 6.77 13.39 4.01
N ASP A 67 5.50 13.00 3.89
CA ASP A 67 4.59 12.87 5.03
C ASP A 67 4.91 11.56 5.77
N TYR A 68 4.85 11.59 7.11
CA TYR A 68 5.11 10.41 7.92
C TYR A 68 4.11 10.25 9.08
N LEU A 69 3.94 9.01 9.51
CA LEU A 69 3.41 8.62 10.81
C LEU A 69 4.58 8.17 11.70
N GLY A 70 4.72 8.79 12.87
CA GLY A 70 5.72 8.43 13.87
C GLY A 70 5.07 7.76 15.08
N PHE A 71 5.67 6.67 15.54
CA PHE A 71 5.26 5.91 16.71
C PHE A 71 6.41 5.93 17.71
N SER A 72 6.20 6.59 18.85
CA SER A 72 7.21 6.70 19.91
C SER A 72 7.12 5.52 20.87
N ASP A 73 8.26 4.96 21.22
CA ASP A 73 8.38 3.86 22.17
C ASP A 73 9.57 4.11 23.13
N THR A 74 9.52 3.53 24.32
CA THR A 74 10.63 3.61 25.28
C THR A 74 11.09 2.20 25.60
N ILE A 75 12.34 1.90 25.25
CA ILE A 75 12.97 0.60 25.44
C ILE A 75 14.18 0.79 26.33
N ASP A 76 14.22 0.10 27.47
CA ASP A 76 15.32 0.18 28.45
C ASP A 76 15.67 1.61 28.93
N GLY A 77 14.69 2.52 28.91
CA GLY A 77 14.86 3.92 29.33
C GLY A 77 15.31 4.86 28.20
N GLU A 78 15.54 4.36 27.00
CA GLU A 78 15.86 5.13 25.81
C GLU A 78 14.62 5.28 24.91
N SER A 79 14.47 6.46 24.28
CA SER A 79 13.31 6.78 23.44
C SER A 79 13.63 6.47 21.97
N TYR A 80 12.75 5.71 21.35
CA TYR A 80 12.82 5.33 19.93
C TYR A 80 11.60 5.83 19.19
N ILE A 81 11.75 6.03 17.88
CA ILE A 81 10.64 6.38 16.99
C ILE A 81 10.65 5.45 15.78
N THR A 82 9.49 4.86 15.50
CA THR A 82 9.24 4.15 14.26
C THR A 82 8.49 5.07 13.30
N TYR A 83 9.08 5.40 12.18
CA TYR A 83 8.44 6.18 11.12
C TYR A 83 7.86 5.27 10.05
N ILE A 84 6.64 5.57 9.58
CA ILE A 84 6.05 5.00 8.35
C ILE A 84 5.85 6.13 7.36
N TYR A 85 6.42 5.99 6.17
CA TYR A 85 6.43 7.00 5.13
C TYR A 85 6.60 6.37 3.75
N CYS A 86 6.35 7.15 2.69
CA CYS A 86 6.63 6.72 1.31
C CYS A 86 7.91 7.40 0.81
N TYR A 87 8.82 6.61 0.28
CA TYR A 87 10.05 7.09 -0.34
C TYR A 87 10.43 6.18 -1.51
N ASP A 88 10.78 6.80 -2.64
CA ASP A 88 11.21 6.12 -3.88
C ASP A 88 10.24 5.03 -4.37
N GLY A 89 8.93 5.33 -4.35
CA GLY A 89 7.90 4.38 -4.81
C GLY A 89 7.62 3.22 -3.85
N GLU A 90 8.04 3.31 -2.58
CA GLU A 90 7.88 2.28 -1.57
C GLU A 90 7.38 2.87 -0.24
N LEU A 91 6.46 2.16 0.40
CA LEU A 91 6.13 2.38 1.80
C LEU A 91 7.26 1.78 2.64
N ARG A 92 7.88 2.61 3.46
CA ARG A 92 9.03 2.23 4.28
C ARG A 92 8.78 2.42 5.76
N GLU A 93 9.49 1.64 6.54
CA GLU A 93 9.54 1.72 7.99
C GLU A 93 10.97 2.03 8.43
N LEU A 94 11.14 3.09 9.21
CA LEU A 94 12.42 3.48 9.77
C LEU A 94 12.30 3.46 11.30
N PHE A 95 13.05 2.58 11.96
CA PHE A 95 13.17 2.53 13.42
C PHE A 95 14.51 3.12 13.84
N VAL A 96 14.45 4.21 14.60
CA VAL A 96 15.64 4.93 15.05
C VAL A 96 15.46 5.47 16.46
N GLU A 97 16.55 5.77 17.12
CA GLU A 97 16.55 6.54 18.37
C GLU A 97 15.99 7.95 18.12
N SER A 98 15.24 8.50 19.10
CA SER A 98 14.55 9.82 18.96
C SER A 98 15.51 10.97 18.70
N SER A 99 16.79 10.83 19.11
CA SER A 99 17.85 11.80 18.88
C SER A 99 18.48 11.70 17.48
N ALA A 100 18.25 10.60 16.76
CA ALA A 100 18.83 10.36 15.46
C ALA A 100 18.10 11.13 14.35
N PRO A 101 18.82 11.58 13.30
CA PRO A 101 18.19 12.26 12.19
C PRO A 101 17.30 11.32 11.37
N PHE A 102 16.17 11.82 10.88
CA PHE A 102 15.35 11.11 9.90
C PHE A 102 16.05 11.08 8.54
N ILE A 103 16.41 9.90 8.06
CA ILE A 103 17.01 9.67 6.75
C ILE A 103 16.11 8.69 5.98
N ALA A 104 15.37 9.21 4.99
CA ALA A 104 14.35 8.45 4.27
C ALA A 104 14.89 7.23 3.52
N GLU A 105 16.15 7.24 3.14
CA GLU A 105 16.82 6.14 2.43
C GLU A 105 17.06 4.92 3.32
N ASN A 106 17.19 5.12 4.63
CA ASN A 106 17.57 4.08 5.59
C ASN A 106 16.41 3.19 6.07
N GLY A 107 15.17 3.50 5.66
CA GLY A 107 14.01 2.71 6.03
C GLY A 107 13.94 1.37 5.31
N ASN A 108 13.43 0.36 6.02
CA ASN A 108 13.14 -0.94 5.44
C ASN A 108 11.90 -0.86 4.55
N THR A 109 11.97 -1.41 3.34
CA THR A 109 10.83 -1.51 2.43
C THR A 109 9.78 -2.47 2.98
N LEU A 110 8.53 -2.02 3.05
CA LEU A 110 7.38 -2.84 3.44
C LEU A 110 6.57 -3.28 2.21
N PHE A 111 6.12 -2.33 1.41
CA PHE A 111 5.28 -2.55 0.23
C PHE A 111 5.58 -1.52 -0.85
N PRO A 112 5.34 -1.83 -2.15
CA PRO A 112 5.30 -0.84 -3.21
C PRO A 112 4.17 0.17 -2.95
N ALA A 113 4.48 1.47 -2.99
CA ALA A 113 3.48 2.54 -2.81
C ALA A 113 3.93 3.80 -3.51
N ASP A 114 3.04 4.38 -4.32
CA ASP A 114 3.32 5.60 -5.07
C ASP A 114 3.29 6.83 -4.17
N LYS A 115 2.41 6.82 -3.16
CA LYS A 115 2.21 7.95 -2.25
C LYS A 115 1.64 7.52 -0.90
N PHE A 116 2.11 8.17 0.14
CA PHE A 116 1.55 8.11 1.49
C PHE A 116 1.26 9.54 1.97
N THR A 117 0.10 9.76 2.56
CA THR A 117 -0.25 11.02 3.20
C THR A 117 -0.87 10.74 4.55
N ALA A 118 -0.55 11.56 5.55
CA ALA A 118 -1.13 11.46 6.88
C ALA A 118 -1.46 12.86 7.42
N THR A 119 -2.57 12.95 8.12
CA THR A 119 -3.01 14.17 8.80
C THR A 119 -3.59 13.81 10.16
N ALA A 120 -3.40 14.69 11.13
CA ALA A 120 -3.98 14.56 12.45
C ALA A 120 -4.90 15.74 12.72
N ASP A 121 -6.13 15.47 13.17
CA ASP A 121 -7.07 16.46 13.68
C ASP A 121 -7.57 16.00 15.05
N LYS A 122 -7.10 16.70 16.09
CA LYS A 122 -7.35 16.33 17.50
C LYS A 122 -6.92 14.87 17.76
N ASN A 123 -7.90 13.98 17.97
CA ASN A 123 -7.68 12.55 18.22
C ASN A 123 -7.90 11.68 16.98
N ILE A 124 -8.13 12.26 15.81
CA ILE A 124 -8.37 11.51 14.59
C ILE A 124 -7.13 11.58 13.70
N ILE A 125 -6.57 10.42 13.40
CA ILE A 125 -5.55 10.28 12.38
C ILE A 125 -6.21 9.81 11.10
N SER A 126 -6.01 10.56 10.03
CA SER A 126 -6.44 10.20 8.69
C SER A 126 -5.21 9.95 7.84
N PHE A 127 -5.17 8.81 7.17
CA PHE A 127 -4.09 8.52 6.24
C PHE A 127 -4.61 7.95 4.93
N ALA A 128 -3.87 8.16 3.86
CA ALA A 128 -4.17 7.60 2.56
C ALA A 128 -2.89 7.01 1.95
N ILE A 129 -3.05 5.85 1.34
CA ILE A 129 -2.00 5.13 0.63
C ILE A 129 -2.45 4.97 -0.82
N THR A 130 -1.56 5.28 -1.74
CA THR A 130 -1.77 5.06 -3.17
C THR A 130 -0.79 4.01 -3.64
N CYS A 131 -1.28 2.92 -4.22
CA CYS A 131 -0.46 1.87 -4.82
C CYS A 131 -0.96 1.61 -6.25
N ASN A 132 -0.08 1.69 -7.23
CA ASN A 132 -0.42 1.46 -8.64
C ASN A 132 -1.62 2.31 -9.14
N GLY A 133 -1.73 3.57 -8.66
CA GLY A 133 -2.83 4.47 -8.99
C GLY A 133 -4.14 4.21 -8.25
N VAL A 134 -4.23 3.19 -7.37
CA VAL A 134 -5.38 2.95 -6.50
C VAL A 134 -5.14 3.59 -5.16
N GLN A 135 -5.99 4.54 -4.77
CA GLN A 135 -5.92 5.20 -3.48
C GLN A 135 -6.91 4.58 -2.50
N THR A 136 -6.42 4.30 -1.29
CA THR A 136 -7.25 3.89 -0.15
C THR A 136 -6.99 4.83 1.02
N SER A 137 -8.06 5.27 1.68
CA SER A 137 -7.98 6.14 2.86
C SER A 137 -8.63 5.50 4.07
N SER A 138 -8.11 5.81 5.24
CA SER A 138 -8.64 5.37 6.53
C SER A 138 -8.56 6.48 7.56
N HIS A 139 -9.47 6.39 8.53
CA HIS A 139 -9.51 7.25 9.70
C HIS A 139 -9.43 6.38 10.95
N TYR A 140 -8.61 6.78 11.88
CA TYR A 140 -8.47 6.12 13.17
C TYR A 140 -8.60 7.13 14.30
N CYS A 141 -9.47 6.83 15.26
CA CYS A 141 -9.62 7.65 16.47
C CYS A 141 -8.70 7.09 17.56
N LEU A 142 -7.73 7.89 17.98
CA LEU A 142 -6.84 7.58 19.09
C LEU A 142 -7.64 7.55 20.40
N ARG A 143 -7.32 6.62 21.26
CA ARG A 143 -7.93 6.45 22.58
C ARG A 143 -7.10 7.10 23.67
#